data_ba4c75f5afb3bf807fe2d5770f8e58b8
#
_entry.id   ba4c75f5afb3bf807fe2d5770f8e58b8
#
_cell.length_a   1.000
_cell.length_b   1.000
_cell.length_c   1.000
_cell.angle_alpha   90.00
_cell.angle_beta   90.00
_cell.angle_gamma   90.00
#
_symmetry.space_group_name_H-M   'P 1'
#
loop_
_entity.id
_entity.type
_entity.pdbx_description
1 polymer ?
#
loop_
_entity_poly.entity_id
_entity_poly.type
_entity_poly.pdbx_seq_one_letter_code
_entity_poly.pdbx_strand_id
1 'polypeptide(L)'
;MRLIVARCAVDYTGRLTAHLPEALRLIVIKADGSVLVHADAGGYKPLNWMTPPTAIEEEDGRIAVRKVKGDDKLEITLAEVLSDVTHAMDFDAARLEKDGVEADLQLALAEAPGWCGEGFRLVRREWPTDIGPVDLMCRDEADGWVAVEIKRVGTIDAVEQLSRYLERIRLDPATADCRGVLAAAVVKPQARVLAEARGLAWVEIDLAEVRGEREPALTLFG
;
A
#
# COMPACT_ATOMS: atom_id res chain seq x y z
N MET A 1 -10.20 -23.25 0.77
CA MET A 1 -10.32 -22.38 1.97
C MET A 1 -11.21 -23.06 2.99
N ARG A 2 -10.77 -23.19 4.24
CA ARG A 2 -11.57 -23.77 5.34
C ARG A 2 -12.00 -22.66 6.28
N LEU A 3 -13.25 -22.68 6.68
CA LEU A 3 -13.89 -21.72 7.57
C LEU A 3 -14.40 -22.49 8.79
N ILE A 4 -13.93 -22.12 9.98
CA ILE A 4 -14.33 -22.73 11.24
C ILE A 4 -14.97 -21.66 12.11
N VAL A 5 -16.21 -21.85 12.51
CA VAL A 5 -16.85 -21.03 13.56
C VAL A 5 -16.84 -21.85 14.84
N ALA A 6 -16.08 -21.37 15.83
CA ALA A 6 -15.86 -22.13 17.07
C ALA A 6 -15.73 -21.20 18.27
N ARG A 7 -16.13 -21.71 19.42
CA ARG A 7 -15.74 -21.18 20.72
C ARG A 7 -14.30 -21.63 21.00
N CYS A 8 -13.36 -20.69 21.05
CA CYS A 8 -11.95 -21.03 21.16
C CYS A 8 -11.16 -19.98 21.95
N ALA A 9 -10.08 -20.43 22.57
CA ALA A 9 -8.99 -19.61 23.07
C ALA A 9 -7.83 -19.64 22.07
N VAL A 10 -7.03 -18.57 22.02
CA VAL A 10 -5.90 -18.48 21.07
C VAL A 10 -4.67 -17.93 21.78
N ASP A 11 -3.57 -18.67 21.68
CA ASP A 11 -2.27 -18.29 22.22
C ASP A 11 -1.27 -18.10 21.09
N TYR A 12 -0.60 -16.96 21.07
CA TYR A 12 0.50 -16.69 20.15
C TYR A 12 1.79 -16.52 20.94
N THR A 13 2.83 -17.19 20.51
CA THR A 13 4.19 -17.07 21.01
C THR A 13 5.17 -16.86 19.85
N GLY A 14 6.19 -16.01 20.05
CA GLY A 14 7.19 -15.67 19.05
C GLY A 14 7.78 -14.29 19.32
N ARG A 15 7.74 -13.38 18.36
CA ARG A 15 8.21 -12.00 18.52
C ARG A 15 7.56 -11.24 19.68
N LEU A 16 6.39 -11.66 20.09
CA LEU A 16 5.66 -11.22 21.28
C LEU A 16 4.82 -12.41 21.79
N THR A 17 4.24 -12.28 22.96
CA THR A 17 3.25 -13.22 23.49
C THR A 17 1.89 -12.51 23.52
N ALA A 18 0.87 -13.16 22.99
CA ALA A 18 -0.51 -12.67 23.02
C ALA A 18 -1.47 -13.79 23.34
N HIS A 19 -2.50 -13.47 24.12
CA HIS A 19 -3.56 -14.40 24.52
C HIS A 19 -4.92 -13.80 24.21
N LEU A 20 -5.77 -14.55 23.52
CA LEU A 20 -7.18 -14.25 23.31
C LEU A 20 -8.01 -15.21 24.17
N PRO A 21 -8.69 -14.74 25.21
CA PRO A 21 -9.56 -15.57 26.05
C PRO A 21 -10.65 -16.28 25.23
N GLU A 22 -11.23 -17.34 25.77
CA GLU A 22 -12.29 -18.09 25.09
C GLU A 22 -13.45 -17.19 24.68
N ALA A 23 -13.77 -17.22 23.39
CA ALA A 23 -14.93 -16.58 22.79
C ALA A 23 -15.30 -17.26 21.47
N LEU A 24 -16.51 -16.96 20.94
CA LEU A 24 -16.91 -17.39 19.62
C LEU A 24 -16.15 -16.59 18.56
N ARG A 25 -15.50 -17.30 17.61
CA ARG A 25 -14.63 -16.71 16.59
C ARG A 25 -14.77 -17.40 15.25
N LEU A 26 -14.43 -16.69 14.20
CA LEU A 26 -14.20 -17.23 12.88
C LEU A 26 -12.71 -17.47 12.69
N ILE A 27 -12.35 -18.71 12.37
CA ILE A 27 -11.00 -19.12 11.98
C ILE A 27 -11.02 -19.38 10.48
N VAL A 28 -10.11 -18.76 9.75
CA VAL A 28 -9.94 -18.93 8.31
C VAL A 28 -8.58 -19.56 8.03
N ILE A 29 -8.58 -20.73 7.37
CA ILE A 29 -7.38 -21.42 6.91
C ILE A 29 -7.38 -21.41 5.38
N LYS A 30 -6.38 -20.75 4.79
CA LYS A 30 -6.23 -20.63 3.34
C LYS A 30 -5.36 -21.74 2.76
N ALA A 31 -5.47 -21.95 1.45
CA ALA A 31 -4.68 -22.96 0.75
C ALA A 31 -3.18 -22.70 0.75
N ASP A 32 -2.76 -21.43 0.90
CA ASP A 32 -1.35 -21.03 1.02
C ASP A 32 -0.75 -21.27 2.41
N GLY A 33 -1.55 -21.74 3.38
CA GLY A 33 -1.15 -21.92 4.77
C GLY A 33 -1.36 -20.67 5.65
N SER A 34 -1.95 -19.59 5.13
CA SER A 34 -2.36 -18.46 5.98
C SER A 34 -3.46 -18.89 6.94
N VAL A 35 -3.35 -18.50 8.21
CA VAL A 35 -4.37 -18.69 9.24
C VAL A 35 -4.74 -17.36 9.85
N LEU A 36 -6.03 -17.06 9.93
CA LEU A 36 -6.56 -15.80 10.48
C LEU A 36 -7.65 -16.13 11.51
N VAL A 37 -7.70 -15.36 12.58
CA VAL A 37 -8.71 -15.45 13.65
C VAL A 37 -9.43 -14.11 13.76
N HIS A 38 -10.75 -14.13 13.54
CA HIS A 38 -11.59 -12.94 13.58
C HIS A 38 -12.62 -13.02 14.71
N ALA A 39 -12.97 -11.86 15.27
CA ALA A 39 -14.18 -11.64 16.05
C ALA A 39 -15.29 -11.08 15.14
N ASP A 40 -16.52 -11.11 15.63
CA ASP A 40 -17.68 -10.56 14.94
C ASP A 40 -17.69 -9.01 14.90
N ALA A 41 -16.97 -8.37 15.81
CA ALA A 41 -16.91 -6.91 15.93
C ALA A 41 -15.50 -6.43 16.36
N GLY A 42 -15.28 -5.12 16.35
CA GLY A 42 -14.05 -4.50 16.85
C GLY A 42 -13.01 -4.16 15.80
N GLY A 43 -13.32 -4.32 14.50
CA GLY A 43 -12.49 -3.89 13.40
C GLY A 43 -12.49 -4.86 12.21
N TYR A 44 -11.93 -4.41 11.09
CA TYR A 44 -11.85 -5.21 9.85
C TYR A 44 -10.65 -6.16 9.80
N LYS A 45 -9.66 -5.95 10.66
CA LYS A 45 -8.44 -6.79 10.73
C LYS A 45 -8.68 -8.02 11.59
N PRO A 46 -8.02 -9.16 11.29
CA PRO A 46 -8.03 -10.30 12.20
C PRO A 46 -7.42 -9.90 13.56
N LEU A 47 -7.92 -10.52 14.64
CA LEU A 47 -7.37 -10.36 15.99
C LEU A 47 -5.97 -10.98 16.10
N ASN A 48 -5.76 -12.10 15.38
CA ASN A 48 -4.47 -12.76 15.26
C ASN A 48 -4.36 -13.47 13.91
N TRP A 49 -3.13 -13.64 13.41
CA TRP A 49 -2.88 -14.31 12.14
C TRP A 49 -1.46 -14.86 12.03
N MET A 50 -1.31 -15.88 11.19
CA MET A 50 -0.03 -16.40 10.73
C MET A 50 0.03 -16.34 9.20
N THR A 51 1.11 -15.77 8.67
CA THR A 51 1.38 -15.70 7.22
C THR A 51 2.20 -16.91 6.78
N PRO A 52 2.08 -17.39 5.52
CA PRO A 52 2.88 -18.51 5.02
C PRO A 52 4.39 -18.17 4.94
N PRO A 53 5.28 -19.15 4.81
CA PRO A 53 4.99 -20.61 4.89
C PRO A 53 4.78 -21.07 6.32
N THR A 54 3.74 -21.89 6.55
CA THR A 54 3.36 -22.43 7.85
C THR A 54 3.24 -23.94 7.79
N ALA A 55 3.47 -24.61 8.93
CA ALA A 55 3.07 -25.98 9.20
C ALA A 55 1.86 -25.96 10.14
N ILE A 56 0.80 -26.67 9.78
CA ILE A 56 -0.44 -26.76 10.55
C ILE A 56 -0.62 -28.21 11.00
N GLU A 57 -0.74 -28.38 12.30
CA GLU A 57 -0.99 -29.67 12.96
C GLU A 57 -2.33 -29.59 13.69
N GLU A 58 -3.17 -30.61 13.51
CA GLU A 58 -4.48 -30.68 14.16
C GLU A 58 -4.54 -31.94 15.01
N GLU A 59 -4.91 -31.74 16.26
CA GLU A 59 -5.21 -32.79 17.23
C GLU A 59 -6.61 -32.55 17.80
N ASP A 60 -7.17 -33.50 18.55
CA ASP A 60 -8.49 -33.34 19.17
C ASP A 60 -8.61 -32.02 19.93
N GLY A 61 -9.48 -31.15 19.43
CA GLY A 61 -9.77 -29.85 20.05
C GLY A 61 -8.65 -28.81 19.93
N ARG A 62 -7.63 -29.02 19.08
CA ARG A 62 -6.50 -28.09 18.98
C ARG A 62 -5.99 -27.97 17.54
N ILE A 63 -5.72 -26.72 17.13
CA ILE A 63 -5.00 -26.39 15.91
C ILE A 63 -3.71 -25.67 16.26
N ALA A 64 -2.57 -26.26 15.94
CA ALA A 64 -1.25 -25.65 16.14
C ALA A 64 -0.67 -25.21 14.79
N VAL A 65 -0.33 -23.93 14.67
CA VAL A 65 0.24 -23.33 13.46
C VAL A 65 1.64 -22.83 13.80
N ARG A 66 2.64 -23.26 13.05
CA ARG A 66 4.04 -22.85 13.27
C ARG A 66 4.63 -22.26 11.99
N LYS A 67 5.47 -21.25 12.12
CA LYS A 67 6.32 -20.81 11.01
C LYS A 67 7.29 -21.91 10.62
N VAL A 68 7.45 -22.13 9.33
CA VAL A 68 8.48 -23.06 8.80
C VAL A 68 9.90 -22.53 9.08
N LYS A 69 10.04 -21.18 9.11
CA LYS A 69 11.29 -20.52 9.49
C LYS A 69 10.99 -19.49 10.59
N GLY A 70 11.55 -19.68 11.78
CA GLY A 70 11.35 -18.82 12.94
C GLY A 70 10.61 -19.52 14.08
N ASP A 71 10.40 -18.80 15.18
CA ASP A 71 9.85 -19.34 16.43
C ASP A 71 8.38 -18.98 16.64
N ASP A 72 7.76 -18.36 15.65
CA ASP A 72 6.35 -17.93 15.73
C ASP A 72 5.42 -19.16 15.74
N LYS A 73 4.58 -19.24 16.75
CA LYS A 73 3.60 -20.30 16.97
C LYS A 73 2.24 -19.70 17.34
N LEU A 74 1.18 -20.19 16.74
CA LEU A 74 -0.21 -19.89 17.05
C LEU A 74 -0.90 -21.18 17.46
N GLU A 75 -1.46 -21.23 18.66
CA GLU A 75 -2.25 -22.35 19.18
C GLU A 75 -3.69 -21.94 19.38
N ILE A 76 -4.60 -22.67 18.77
CA ILE A 76 -6.03 -22.45 18.87
C ILE A 76 -6.63 -23.66 19.60
N THR A 77 -7.12 -23.44 20.81
CA THR A 77 -7.82 -24.47 21.59
C THR A 77 -9.32 -24.34 21.35
N LEU A 78 -9.92 -25.36 20.74
CA LEU A 78 -11.34 -25.41 20.38
C LEU A 78 -12.13 -26.01 21.54
N ALA A 79 -13.03 -25.25 22.16
CA ALA A 79 -13.94 -25.72 23.19
C ALA A 79 -15.24 -26.28 22.58
N GLU A 80 -15.76 -25.64 21.53
CA GLU A 80 -16.98 -26.06 20.82
C GLU A 80 -16.87 -25.60 19.36
N VAL A 81 -17.14 -26.50 18.42
CA VAL A 81 -17.17 -26.21 16.98
C VAL A 81 -18.62 -26.14 16.51
N LEU A 82 -19.06 -24.95 16.08
CA LEU A 82 -20.40 -24.73 15.56
C LEU A 82 -20.50 -25.03 14.07
N SER A 83 -19.42 -24.75 13.33
CA SER A 83 -19.35 -24.99 11.88
C SER A 83 -17.91 -25.19 11.48
N ASP A 84 -17.68 -26.14 10.58
CA ASP A 84 -16.39 -26.41 9.95
C ASP A 84 -16.64 -26.82 8.50
N VAL A 85 -16.36 -25.90 7.57
CA VAL A 85 -16.69 -26.08 6.14
C VAL A 85 -15.47 -25.75 5.30
N THR A 86 -15.17 -26.66 4.38
CA THR A 86 -14.12 -26.46 3.38
C THR A 86 -14.74 -26.21 2.01
N HIS A 87 -14.32 -25.11 1.39
CA HIS A 87 -14.70 -24.78 0.02
C HIS A 87 -13.47 -24.89 -0.90
N ALA A 88 -13.66 -25.58 -2.03
CA ALA A 88 -12.74 -25.44 -3.15
C ALA A 88 -12.91 -24.02 -3.71
N MET A 89 -11.80 -23.29 -3.75
CA MET A 89 -11.77 -21.94 -4.33
C MET A 89 -10.92 -22.01 -5.58
N ASP A 90 -11.40 -21.41 -6.66
CA ASP A 90 -10.59 -21.25 -7.84
C ASP A 90 -9.37 -20.39 -7.52
N PHE A 91 -8.25 -20.70 -8.15
CA PHE A 91 -7.09 -19.84 -8.05
C PHE A 91 -7.40 -18.54 -8.78
N ASP A 92 -7.77 -17.53 -8.01
CA ASP A 92 -7.99 -16.21 -8.54
C ASP A 92 -6.63 -15.54 -8.80
N ALA A 93 -6.21 -15.54 -10.06
CA ALA A 93 -5.08 -14.76 -10.53
C ALA A 93 -5.44 -13.28 -10.71
N ALA A 94 -6.72 -12.91 -10.54
CA ALA A 94 -7.16 -11.54 -10.61
C ALA A 94 -6.50 -10.76 -9.46
N ARG A 95 -5.66 -9.84 -9.82
CA ARG A 95 -5.21 -8.81 -8.87
C ARG A 95 -6.42 -7.95 -8.54
N LEU A 96 -6.51 -7.52 -7.28
CA LEU A 96 -7.44 -6.47 -6.90
C LEU A 96 -7.19 -5.30 -7.88
N GLU A 97 -8.11 -5.11 -8.81
CA GLU A 97 -8.19 -3.87 -9.57
C GLU A 97 -8.54 -2.80 -8.53
N LYS A 98 -7.52 -2.19 -7.99
CA LYS A 98 -7.70 -0.92 -7.31
C LYS A 98 -8.20 0.00 -8.40
N ASP A 99 -9.31 0.66 -8.16
CA ASP A 99 -9.78 1.77 -8.98
C ASP A 99 -8.55 2.54 -9.43
N GLY A 100 -8.26 2.47 -10.73
CA GLY A 100 -6.94 2.77 -11.29
C GLY A 100 -6.52 4.23 -11.26
N VAL A 101 -7.15 5.07 -10.41
CA VAL A 101 -6.90 6.52 -10.38
C VAL A 101 -5.42 6.85 -10.23
N GLU A 102 -4.66 6.14 -9.41
CA GLU A 102 -3.22 6.39 -9.27
C GLU A 102 -2.45 5.87 -10.49
N ALA A 103 -2.75 4.65 -10.96
CA ALA A 103 -2.15 4.09 -12.17
C ALA A 103 -2.57 4.88 -13.43
N ASP A 104 -3.82 5.30 -13.50
CA ASP A 104 -4.35 6.12 -14.58
C ASP A 104 -3.70 7.51 -14.59
N LEU A 105 -3.49 8.13 -13.42
CA LEU A 105 -2.73 9.37 -13.29
C LEU A 105 -1.29 9.19 -13.74
N GLN A 106 -0.62 8.11 -13.34
CA GLN A 106 0.76 7.83 -13.75
C GLN A 106 0.87 7.68 -15.26
N LEU A 107 -0.08 7.00 -15.92
CA LEU A 107 -0.11 6.86 -17.37
C LEU A 107 -0.36 8.20 -18.05
N ALA A 108 -1.40 8.92 -17.65
CA ALA A 108 -1.78 10.19 -18.25
C ALA A 108 -0.69 11.27 -18.08
N LEU A 109 -0.08 11.35 -16.89
CA LEU A 109 1.01 12.31 -16.63
C LEU A 109 2.33 11.90 -17.29
N ALA A 110 2.54 10.61 -17.57
CA ALA A 110 3.70 10.17 -18.36
C ALA A 110 3.56 10.59 -19.84
N GLU A 111 2.33 10.62 -20.38
CA GLU A 111 2.03 11.10 -21.73
C GLU A 111 2.01 12.63 -21.82
N ALA A 112 1.59 13.30 -20.76
CA ALA A 112 1.46 14.75 -20.68
C ALA A 112 2.11 15.32 -19.40
N PRO A 113 3.46 15.23 -19.25
CA PRO A 113 4.16 15.63 -18.03
C PRO A 113 4.09 17.14 -17.73
N GLY A 114 3.72 17.94 -18.72
CA GLY A 114 3.46 19.38 -18.56
C GLY A 114 2.39 19.72 -17.52
N TRP A 115 1.50 18.78 -17.18
CA TRP A 115 0.55 18.95 -16.07
C TRP A 115 1.21 18.93 -14.68
N CYS A 116 2.41 18.35 -14.56
CA CYS A 116 3.20 18.39 -13.32
C CYS A 116 4.01 19.67 -13.17
N GLY A 117 4.20 20.42 -14.26
CA GLY A 117 4.93 21.68 -14.33
C GLY A 117 5.15 22.10 -15.77
N GLU A 118 5.06 23.39 -16.02
CA GLU A 118 5.24 23.93 -17.38
C GLU A 118 6.59 23.53 -17.95
N GLY A 119 6.60 23.13 -19.23
CA GLY A 119 7.80 22.71 -19.94
C GLY A 119 8.41 21.36 -19.51
N PHE A 120 7.75 20.60 -18.62
CA PHE A 120 8.28 19.29 -18.21
C PHE A 120 8.25 18.30 -19.37
N ARG A 121 9.35 17.57 -19.50
CA ARG A 121 9.55 16.50 -20.50
C ARG A 121 9.91 15.22 -19.78
N LEU A 122 9.19 14.13 -20.06
CA LEU A 122 9.47 12.83 -19.47
C LEU A 122 10.82 12.28 -19.98
N VAL A 123 11.67 11.85 -19.04
CA VAL A 123 12.91 11.10 -19.33
C VAL A 123 12.67 9.63 -19.11
N ARG A 124 12.06 9.25 -17.97
CA ARG A 124 11.82 7.85 -17.64
C ARG A 124 10.69 7.71 -16.61
N ARG A 125 9.88 6.68 -16.79
CA ARG A 125 8.95 6.17 -15.78
C ARG A 125 9.69 5.21 -14.86
N GLU A 126 9.22 5.12 -13.61
CA GLU A 126 9.78 4.21 -12.61
C GLU A 126 11.30 4.31 -12.51
N TRP A 127 11.78 5.54 -12.22
CA TRP A 127 13.21 5.78 -12.06
C TRP A 127 13.75 5.03 -10.85
N PRO A 128 14.72 4.11 -11.03
CA PRO A 128 15.17 3.24 -9.96
C PRO A 128 15.96 4.00 -8.88
N THR A 129 15.66 3.71 -7.62
CA THR A 129 16.51 4.02 -6.48
C THR A 129 16.70 2.75 -5.63
N ASP A 130 17.63 2.78 -4.69
CA ASP A 130 17.89 1.66 -3.78
C ASP A 130 16.75 1.40 -2.78
N ILE A 131 15.80 2.34 -2.66
CA ILE A 131 14.63 2.24 -1.77
C ILE A 131 13.29 2.11 -2.49
N GLY A 132 13.32 1.97 -3.81
CA GLY A 132 12.14 1.84 -4.69
C GLY A 132 12.17 2.83 -5.86
N PRO A 133 11.32 2.66 -6.87
CA PRO A 133 11.26 3.55 -8.02
C PRO A 133 10.48 4.83 -7.72
N VAL A 134 10.91 5.95 -8.32
CA VAL A 134 10.12 7.18 -8.42
C VAL A 134 9.23 7.11 -9.65
N ASP A 135 8.00 7.56 -9.56
CA ASP A 135 7.00 7.38 -10.62
C ASP A 135 7.44 7.98 -11.95
N LEU A 136 7.84 9.27 -11.98
CA LEU A 136 8.38 9.90 -13.19
C LEU A 136 9.67 10.66 -12.88
N MET A 137 10.63 10.54 -13.78
CA MET A 137 11.80 11.41 -13.85
C MET A 137 11.68 12.28 -15.08
N CYS A 138 11.72 13.58 -14.90
CA CYS A 138 11.51 14.59 -15.94
C CYS A 138 12.70 15.55 -16.05
N ARG A 139 12.72 16.32 -17.15
CA ARG A 139 13.49 17.55 -17.31
C ARG A 139 12.54 18.72 -17.38
N ASP A 140 12.90 19.85 -16.79
CA ASP A 140 12.21 21.13 -16.99
C ASP A 140 12.72 21.90 -18.22
N GLU A 141 12.20 23.11 -18.46
CA GLU A 141 12.63 23.97 -19.59
C GLU A 141 14.12 24.32 -19.56
N ALA A 142 14.70 24.47 -18.37
CA ALA A 142 16.12 24.75 -18.16
C ALA A 142 16.99 23.49 -18.20
N ASP A 143 16.42 22.35 -18.59
CA ASP A 143 17.06 21.02 -18.56
C ASP A 143 17.45 20.54 -17.16
N GLY A 144 16.84 21.07 -16.10
CA GLY A 144 16.99 20.65 -14.73
C GLY A 144 16.23 19.34 -14.44
N TRP A 145 16.79 18.50 -13.55
CA TRP A 145 16.14 17.27 -13.16
C TRP A 145 14.95 17.48 -12.22
N VAL A 146 13.85 16.79 -12.48
CA VAL A 146 12.64 16.85 -11.65
C VAL A 146 12.11 15.42 -11.43
N ALA A 147 12.04 15.02 -10.16
CA ALA A 147 11.39 13.78 -9.72
C ALA A 147 9.93 14.07 -9.36
N VAL A 148 9.00 13.32 -9.95
CA VAL A 148 7.58 13.46 -9.69
C VAL A 148 7.07 12.20 -9.00
N GLU A 149 6.46 12.36 -7.83
CA GLU A 149 5.74 11.31 -7.11
C GLU A 149 4.24 11.52 -7.30
N ILE A 150 3.53 10.47 -7.70
CA ILE A 150 2.12 10.54 -8.07
C ILE A 150 1.29 9.76 -7.06
N LYS A 151 0.23 10.38 -6.55
CA LYS A 151 -0.68 9.76 -5.60
C LYS A 151 -2.14 10.08 -5.92
N ARG A 152 -3.05 9.19 -5.58
CA ARG A 152 -4.48 9.54 -5.57
C ARG A 152 -4.73 10.65 -4.53
N VAL A 153 -4.13 10.56 -3.35
CA VAL A 153 -4.23 11.56 -2.28
C VAL A 153 -2.83 11.87 -1.76
N GLY A 154 -2.39 13.12 -1.92
CA GLY A 154 -1.15 13.63 -1.36
C GLY A 154 -1.27 13.80 0.16
N THR A 155 -0.55 12.99 0.90
CA THR A 155 -0.50 12.96 2.37
C THR A 155 0.89 13.34 2.87
N ILE A 156 1.03 13.51 4.18
CA ILE A 156 2.35 13.68 4.83
C ILE A 156 3.29 12.52 4.41
N ASP A 157 2.80 11.28 4.42
CA ASP A 157 3.61 10.11 4.05
C ASP A 157 4.11 10.17 2.60
N ALA A 158 3.32 10.72 1.68
CA ALA A 158 3.72 10.92 0.29
C ALA A 158 4.84 11.96 0.17
N VAL A 159 4.77 13.05 0.93
CA VAL A 159 5.83 14.07 1.01
C VAL A 159 7.12 13.48 1.60
N GLU A 160 6.99 12.66 2.66
CA GLU A 160 8.10 11.93 3.28
C GLU A 160 8.74 10.94 2.30
N GLN A 161 7.93 10.24 1.51
CA GLN A 161 8.39 9.30 0.49
C GLN A 161 9.21 10.02 -0.59
N LEU A 162 8.66 11.10 -1.16
CA LEU A 162 9.35 11.91 -2.16
C LEU A 162 10.66 12.50 -1.61
N SER A 163 10.66 12.98 -0.36
CA SER A 163 11.88 13.49 0.29
C SER A 163 12.98 12.44 0.35
N ARG A 164 12.63 11.20 0.77
CA ARG A 164 13.59 10.08 0.82
C ARG A 164 14.12 9.72 -0.57
N TYR A 165 13.28 9.73 -1.59
CA TYR A 165 13.73 9.49 -2.97
C TYR A 165 14.71 10.55 -3.43
N LEU A 166 14.44 11.83 -3.17
CA LEU A 166 15.35 12.92 -3.53
C LEU A 166 16.72 12.83 -2.82
N GLU A 167 16.73 12.40 -1.55
CA GLU A 167 17.99 12.14 -0.84
C GLU A 167 18.84 11.09 -1.58
N ARG A 168 18.22 10.04 -2.15
CA ARG A 168 18.92 9.00 -2.90
C ARG A 168 19.35 9.47 -4.29
N ILE A 169 18.46 10.14 -5.01
CA ILE A 169 18.73 10.68 -6.35
C ILE A 169 19.88 11.69 -6.30
N ARG A 170 19.91 12.55 -5.31
CA ARG A 170 20.94 13.61 -5.16
C ARG A 170 22.32 13.11 -4.74
N LEU A 171 22.47 11.82 -4.42
CA LEU A 171 23.80 11.21 -4.20
C LEU A 171 24.61 11.10 -5.49
N ASP A 172 23.95 11.02 -6.64
CA ASP A 172 24.62 11.07 -7.94
C ASP A 172 24.89 12.54 -8.31
N PRO A 173 26.17 12.94 -8.57
CA PRO A 173 26.50 14.29 -8.98
C PRO A 173 25.74 14.81 -10.21
N ALA A 174 25.34 13.90 -11.11
CA ALA A 174 24.58 14.25 -12.32
C ALA A 174 23.12 14.65 -12.03
N THR A 175 22.58 14.31 -10.86
CA THR A 175 21.23 14.59 -10.42
C THR A 175 21.18 15.31 -9.06
N ALA A 176 22.31 15.88 -8.61
CA ALA A 176 22.45 16.53 -7.31
C ALA A 176 21.44 17.67 -7.07
N ASP A 177 21.09 18.40 -8.12
CA ASP A 177 20.14 19.52 -8.09
C ASP A 177 18.69 19.10 -8.42
N CYS A 178 18.37 17.80 -8.39
CA CYS A 178 17.06 17.27 -8.70
C CYS A 178 16.00 17.89 -7.76
N ARG A 179 14.95 18.48 -8.37
CA ARG A 179 13.79 19.02 -7.64
C ARG A 179 12.71 17.96 -7.50
N GLY A 180 11.79 18.14 -6.54
CA GLY A 180 10.69 17.23 -6.32
C GLY A 180 9.32 17.88 -6.52
N VAL A 181 8.40 17.15 -7.13
CA VAL A 181 7.00 17.53 -7.30
C VAL A 181 6.10 16.39 -6.81
N LEU A 182 5.17 16.71 -5.91
CA LEU A 182 4.08 15.81 -5.52
C LEU A 182 2.86 16.13 -6.39
N ALA A 183 2.49 15.22 -7.28
CA ALA A 183 1.28 15.32 -8.09
C ALA A 183 0.19 14.40 -7.53
N ALA A 184 -1.02 14.92 -7.28
CA ALA A 184 -2.10 14.10 -6.75
C ALA A 184 -3.47 14.62 -7.20
N ALA A 185 -4.51 13.75 -7.20
CA ALA A 185 -5.87 14.22 -7.45
C ALA A 185 -6.36 15.17 -6.34
N VAL A 186 -5.88 15.00 -5.12
CA VAL A 186 -6.14 15.92 -3.98
C VAL A 186 -4.91 15.94 -3.09
N VAL A 187 -4.41 17.12 -2.69
CA VAL A 187 -3.32 17.26 -1.73
C VAL A 187 -3.86 17.78 -0.40
N LYS A 188 -3.66 17.01 0.67
CA LYS A 188 -4.12 17.39 2.02
C LYS A 188 -3.44 18.67 2.50
N PRO A 189 -4.15 19.58 3.23
CA PRO A 189 -3.57 20.84 3.69
C PRO A 189 -2.23 20.67 4.45
N GLN A 190 -2.14 19.68 5.32
CA GLN A 190 -0.91 19.41 6.07
C GLN A 190 0.25 18.94 5.17
N ALA A 191 -0.06 18.22 4.09
CA ALA A 191 0.93 17.80 3.11
C ALA A 191 1.45 18.97 2.29
N ARG A 192 0.59 19.94 1.93
CA ARG A 192 1.00 21.19 1.25
C ARG A 192 2.01 21.96 2.10
N VAL A 193 1.68 22.21 3.36
CA VAL A 193 2.56 22.92 4.31
C VAL A 193 3.91 22.19 4.45
N LEU A 194 3.90 20.88 4.57
CA LEU A 194 5.14 20.11 4.71
C LEU A 194 5.97 20.12 3.42
N ALA A 195 5.32 19.99 2.25
CA ALA A 195 5.99 20.03 0.96
C ALA A 195 6.71 21.38 0.77
N GLU A 196 6.01 22.50 1.00
CA GLU A 196 6.57 23.85 0.93
C GLU A 196 7.73 24.05 1.90
N ALA A 197 7.59 23.60 3.15
CA ALA A 197 8.65 23.67 4.16
C ALA A 197 9.92 22.90 3.77
N ARG A 198 9.80 21.89 2.90
CA ARG A 198 10.90 21.07 2.37
C ARG A 198 11.39 21.51 0.99
N GLY A 199 10.87 22.62 0.46
CA GLY A 199 11.21 23.11 -0.88
C GLY A 199 10.73 22.18 -2.00
N LEU A 200 9.67 21.40 -1.75
CA LEU A 200 9.00 20.57 -2.76
C LEU A 200 7.83 21.34 -3.35
N ALA A 201 7.64 21.21 -4.65
CA ALA A 201 6.41 21.66 -5.29
C ALA A 201 5.30 20.61 -5.14
N TRP A 202 4.07 21.04 -5.27
CA TRP A 202 2.91 20.15 -5.33
C TRP A 202 1.90 20.68 -6.34
N VAL A 203 1.14 19.76 -6.94
CA VAL A 203 0.08 20.08 -7.92
C VAL A 203 -1.10 19.15 -7.72
N GLU A 204 -2.30 19.70 -7.80
CA GLU A 204 -3.54 18.91 -7.89
C GLU A 204 -3.91 18.68 -9.35
N ILE A 205 -4.23 17.44 -9.70
CA ILE A 205 -4.48 16.99 -11.06
C ILE A 205 -5.90 16.48 -11.18
N ASP A 206 -6.70 17.07 -12.04
CA ASP A 206 -7.96 16.48 -12.48
C ASP A 206 -7.70 15.56 -13.69
N LEU A 207 -7.87 14.27 -13.51
CA LEU A 207 -7.63 13.28 -14.56
C LEU A 207 -8.53 13.48 -15.78
N ALA A 208 -9.77 13.98 -15.58
CA ALA A 208 -10.69 14.24 -16.68
C ALA A 208 -10.20 15.44 -17.54
N GLU A 209 -9.55 16.43 -16.92
CA GLU A 209 -8.92 17.54 -17.65
C GLU A 209 -7.69 17.06 -18.42
N VAL A 210 -6.83 16.25 -17.81
CA VAL A 210 -5.64 15.67 -18.49
C VAL A 210 -6.03 14.84 -19.71
N ARG A 211 -7.16 14.11 -19.63
CA ARG A 211 -7.70 13.30 -20.75
C ARG A 211 -8.50 14.11 -21.77
N GLY A 212 -8.73 15.40 -21.54
CA GLY A 212 -9.56 16.23 -22.39
C GLY A 212 -11.06 15.88 -22.33
N GLU A 213 -11.49 15.16 -21.29
CA GLU A 213 -12.90 14.80 -21.05
C GLU A 213 -13.68 15.97 -20.43
N ARG A 214 -12.97 16.92 -19.84
CA ARG A 214 -13.49 18.19 -19.30
C ARG A 214 -12.56 19.35 -19.68
N GLU A 215 -13.15 20.51 -20.03
CA GLU A 215 -12.35 21.73 -20.17
C GLU A 215 -11.75 22.16 -18.83
N PRO A 216 -10.48 22.64 -18.80
CA PRO A 216 -9.87 23.16 -17.59
C PRO A 216 -10.74 24.27 -16.98
N ALA A 217 -10.93 24.23 -15.66
CA ALA A 217 -11.66 25.27 -14.96
C ALA A 217 -10.91 26.60 -15.15
N LEU A 218 -11.56 27.58 -15.80
CA LEU A 218 -11.01 28.93 -15.89
C LEU A 218 -10.85 29.49 -14.48
N THR A 219 -9.61 29.53 -13.98
CA THR A 219 -9.28 30.28 -12.76
C THR A 219 -9.44 31.77 -13.07
N LEU A 220 -10.50 32.40 -12.54
CA LEU A 220 -10.79 33.82 -12.71
C LEU A 220 -9.83 34.74 -11.95
N PHE A 221 -8.77 34.20 -11.36
CA PHE A 221 -7.75 34.98 -10.65
C PHE A 221 -6.36 34.43 -10.97
N GLY A 222 -5.66 35.14 -11.84
CA GLY A 222 -4.22 35.04 -12.06
C GLY A 222 -3.45 35.82 -10.99
#